data_8722fbb6ff5ae14437ed37c1085bab92
#
_entry.id   8722fbb6ff5ae14437ed37c1085bab92
#
_cell.length_a   1.000
_cell.length_b   1.000
_cell.length_c   1.000
_cell.angle_alpha   90.00
_cell.angle_beta   90.00
_cell.angle_gamma   90.00
#
_symmetry.space_group_name_H-M   'P 1'
#
loop_
_entity.id
_entity.type
_entity.pdbx_description
1 polymer ?
#
loop_
_entity_poly.entity_id
_entity_poly.type
_entity_poly.pdbx_seq_one_letter_code
_entity_poly.pdbx_strand_id
1 'polypeptide(L)'
;MEEEKIKGKMQVLASLIAYEYSDISWLSQAMNCTKINRAQDGRNRDNCVCKAMSTLGDTALKLILADFCYSQNADCKSITLEKSKIEKNKTLHKVCIDSGIIGFAYNEKHFNDEPNIPDHEKPKTTGHDLYVESIIDAIYKDRGFEYAKNWTVEFLKKYNALTADA
;
A
#
# COMPACT_ATOMS: atom_id res chain seq x y z
N MET A 1 22.09 2.20 -12.72
CA MET A 1 22.25 0.80 -12.22
C MET A 1 21.32 0.49 -11.04
N GLU A 2 21.31 1.32 -10.04
CA GLU A 2 20.41 1.15 -8.87
C GLU A 2 18.94 1.36 -9.23
N GLU A 3 18.65 2.38 -10.02
CA GLU A 3 17.32 2.68 -10.54
C GLU A 3 16.74 1.53 -11.39
N GLU A 4 17.56 0.88 -12.20
CA GLU A 4 17.13 -0.29 -12.99
C GLU A 4 16.80 -1.50 -12.11
N LYS A 5 17.55 -1.70 -11.01
CA LYS A 5 17.27 -2.76 -10.05
C LYS A 5 15.95 -2.52 -9.33
N ILE A 6 15.69 -1.27 -8.90
CA ILE A 6 14.43 -0.87 -8.27
C ILE A 6 13.28 -1.09 -9.27
N LYS A 7 13.43 -0.63 -10.50
CA LYS A 7 12.45 -0.82 -11.56
C LYS A 7 12.14 -2.31 -11.79
N GLY A 8 13.18 -3.15 -11.90
CA GLY A 8 13.00 -4.60 -12.05
C GLY A 8 12.25 -5.23 -10.86
N LYS A 9 12.60 -4.84 -9.63
CA LYS A 9 11.90 -5.27 -8.41
C LYS A 9 10.42 -4.87 -8.45
N MET A 10 10.11 -3.65 -8.87
CA MET A 10 8.73 -3.16 -8.97
C MET A 10 7.93 -3.85 -10.09
N GLN A 11 8.56 -4.22 -11.18
CA GLN A 11 7.92 -5.00 -12.24
C GLN A 11 7.51 -6.39 -11.75
N VAL A 12 8.34 -7.03 -10.93
CA VAL A 12 8.00 -8.31 -10.30
C VAL A 12 6.83 -8.13 -9.33
N LEU A 13 6.85 -7.07 -8.50
CA LEU A 13 5.73 -6.75 -7.61
C LEU A 13 4.44 -6.51 -8.40
N ALA A 14 4.47 -5.70 -9.44
CA ALA A 14 3.30 -5.42 -10.27
C ALA A 14 2.67 -6.71 -10.83
N SER A 15 3.51 -7.63 -11.29
CA SER A 15 3.05 -8.96 -11.75
C SER A 15 2.43 -9.77 -10.61
N LEU A 16 3.05 -9.77 -9.43
CA LEU A 16 2.56 -10.49 -8.25
C LEU A 16 1.17 -10.02 -7.82
N ILE A 17 0.93 -8.72 -7.85
CA ILE A 17 -0.34 -8.12 -7.43
C ILE A 17 -1.34 -7.92 -8.58
N ALA A 18 -1.06 -8.45 -9.75
CA ALA A 18 -1.89 -8.33 -10.96
C ALA A 18 -2.20 -6.86 -11.31
N TYR A 19 -1.20 -5.99 -11.25
CA TYR A 19 -1.33 -4.58 -11.56
C TYR A 19 -0.70 -4.27 -12.93
N GLU A 20 -1.52 -3.80 -13.87
CA GLU A 20 -1.11 -3.32 -15.18
C GLU A 20 -0.83 -1.81 -15.12
N TYR A 21 0.41 -1.45 -14.91
CA TYR A 21 0.85 -0.06 -14.77
C TYR A 21 1.01 0.65 -16.12
N SER A 22 0.78 1.95 -16.11
CA SER A 22 1.22 2.86 -17.18
C SER A 22 2.57 3.48 -16.84
N ASP A 23 2.77 3.88 -15.58
CA ASP A 23 4.03 4.41 -15.05
C ASP A 23 4.40 3.70 -13.75
N ILE A 24 5.41 2.84 -13.82
CA ILE A 24 5.92 2.05 -12.69
C ILE A 24 6.53 2.91 -11.58
N SER A 25 6.87 4.17 -11.85
CA SER A 25 7.48 5.05 -10.86
C SER A 25 6.57 5.33 -9.66
N TRP A 26 5.26 5.29 -9.85
CA TRP A 26 4.30 5.41 -8.76
C TRP A 26 4.41 4.25 -7.76
N LEU A 27 4.56 3.04 -8.27
CA LEU A 27 4.75 1.86 -7.43
C LEU A 27 6.10 1.91 -6.70
N SER A 28 7.15 2.40 -7.36
CA SER A 28 8.45 2.62 -6.74
C SER A 28 8.34 3.58 -5.55
N GLN A 29 7.63 4.68 -5.69
CA GLN A 29 7.41 5.63 -4.59
C GLN A 29 6.60 5.01 -3.45
N ALA A 30 5.57 4.22 -3.76
CA ALA A 30 4.74 3.55 -2.77
C ALA A 30 5.50 2.55 -1.89
N MET A 31 6.57 1.94 -2.43
CA MET A 31 7.39 0.96 -1.73
C MET A 31 8.67 1.52 -1.15
N ASN A 32 8.93 2.82 -1.32
CA ASN A 32 10.13 3.48 -0.84
C ASN A 32 10.00 3.87 0.64
N CYS A 33 10.63 3.10 1.52
CA CYS A 33 10.64 3.35 2.96
C CYS A 33 11.82 4.23 3.43
N THR A 34 12.54 4.88 2.51
CA THR A 34 13.65 5.78 2.85
C THR A 34 13.17 6.91 3.75
N LYS A 35 13.83 7.07 4.89
CA LYS A 35 13.49 8.13 5.83
C LYS A 35 13.87 9.51 5.28
N ILE A 36 12.92 10.44 5.36
CA ILE A 36 13.13 11.83 4.99
C ILE A 36 13.51 12.58 6.25
N ASN A 37 14.78 12.97 6.37
CA ASN A 37 15.24 13.84 7.44
C ASN A 37 14.77 15.28 7.21
N ARG A 38 13.70 15.68 7.86
CA ARG A 38 13.35 17.10 8.00
C ARG A 38 14.00 17.64 9.27
N ALA A 39 15.25 18.06 9.17
CA ALA A 39 16.11 18.45 10.28
C ALA A 39 15.81 19.85 10.86
N GLN A 40 14.68 20.48 10.61
CA GLN A 40 14.47 21.88 10.99
C GLN A 40 13.67 22.10 12.29
N ASP A 41 13.01 21.10 12.85
CA ASP A 41 12.21 21.30 14.06
C ASP A 41 12.51 20.35 15.22
N GLY A 42 13.59 19.59 15.17
CA GLY A 42 14.02 18.67 16.23
C GLY A 42 13.03 17.53 16.55
N ARG A 43 11.96 17.41 15.81
CA ARG A 43 10.96 16.35 15.98
C ARG A 43 11.32 15.19 15.08
N ASN A 44 11.80 14.13 15.70
CA ASN A 44 12.08 12.86 15.04
C ASN A 44 10.76 12.21 14.59
N ARG A 45 10.19 12.68 13.48
CA ARG A 45 9.03 12.05 12.88
C ARG A 45 9.50 10.94 11.97
N ASP A 46 9.01 9.74 12.21
CA ASP A 46 9.13 8.59 11.30
C ASP A 46 8.43 8.92 9.96
N ASN A 47 9.04 9.77 9.16
CA ASN A 47 8.53 10.17 7.87
C ASN A 47 9.36 9.49 6.78
N CYS A 48 8.70 8.72 5.93
CA CYS A 48 9.31 8.08 4.76
C CYS A 48 8.57 8.50 3.49
N VAL A 49 9.17 8.24 2.33
CA VAL A 49 8.60 8.61 1.03
C VAL A 49 7.18 8.05 0.87
N CYS A 50 6.96 6.78 1.24
CA CYS A 50 5.66 6.12 1.08
C CYS A 50 4.58 6.60 2.08
N LYS A 51 4.92 7.33 3.14
CA LYS A 51 3.96 7.68 4.21
C LYS A 51 2.87 8.64 3.76
N ALA A 52 3.21 9.65 2.95
CA ALA A 52 2.22 10.56 2.39
C ALA A 52 1.26 9.84 1.44
N MET A 53 1.78 8.91 0.65
CA MET A 53 0.98 8.05 -0.22
C MET A 53 0.06 7.13 0.58
N SER A 54 0.53 6.57 1.68
CA SER A 54 -0.30 5.77 2.59
C SER A 54 -1.48 6.57 3.15
N THR A 55 -1.27 7.84 3.52
CA THR A 55 -2.34 8.70 4.02
C THR A 55 -3.42 8.96 2.96
N LEU A 56 -3.02 9.22 1.74
CA LEU A 56 -3.95 9.42 0.63
C LEU A 56 -4.63 8.10 0.23
N GLY A 57 -3.88 7.01 0.23
CA GLY A 57 -4.37 5.66 -0.04
C GLY A 57 -5.41 5.18 0.97
N ASP A 58 -5.25 5.51 2.25
CA ASP A 58 -6.26 5.25 3.29
C ASP A 58 -7.59 5.95 2.96
N THR A 59 -7.53 7.20 2.52
CA THR A 59 -8.71 7.96 2.10
C THR A 59 -9.37 7.34 0.85
N ALA A 60 -8.57 6.97 -0.14
CA ALA A 60 -9.05 6.30 -1.34
C ALA A 60 -9.68 4.94 -1.01
N LEU A 61 -9.05 4.15 -0.14
CA LEU A 61 -9.60 2.87 0.33
C LEU A 61 -10.97 3.04 0.98
N LYS A 62 -11.13 4.02 1.85
CA LYS A 62 -12.41 4.32 2.52
C LYS A 62 -13.52 4.65 1.51
N LEU A 63 -13.19 5.45 0.50
CA LEU A 63 -14.13 5.78 -0.57
C LEU A 63 -14.48 4.56 -1.41
N ILE A 64 -13.49 3.78 -1.80
CA ILE A 64 -13.66 2.55 -2.60
C ILE A 64 -14.56 1.56 -1.87
N LEU A 65 -14.34 1.34 -0.57
CA LEU A 65 -15.14 0.42 0.23
C LEU A 65 -16.58 0.90 0.39
N ALA A 66 -16.76 2.20 0.62
CA ALA A 66 -18.09 2.78 0.72
C ALA A 66 -18.87 2.65 -0.61
N ASP A 67 -18.23 2.96 -1.72
CA ASP A 67 -18.83 2.85 -3.05
C ASP A 67 -19.14 1.39 -3.43
N PHE A 68 -18.23 0.47 -3.12
CA PHE A 68 -18.47 -0.96 -3.33
C PHE A 68 -19.68 -1.46 -2.51
N CYS A 69 -19.73 -1.17 -1.21
CA CYS A 69 -20.85 -1.58 -0.36
C CYS A 69 -22.17 -0.94 -0.81
N TYR A 70 -22.14 0.33 -1.22
CA TYR A 70 -23.31 1.01 -1.76
C TYR A 70 -23.83 0.33 -3.04
N SER A 71 -22.94 -0.09 -3.93
CA SER A 71 -23.31 -0.82 -5.16
C SER A 71 -23.92 -2.19 -4.88
N GLN A 72 -23.68 -2.78 -3.71
CA GLN A 72 -24.29 -4.01 -3.23
C GLN A 72 -25.64 -3.78 -2.50
N ASN A 73 -26.22 -2.59 -2.61
CA ASN A 73 -27.45 -2.18 -1.92
C ASN A 73 -27.37 -2.25 -0.37
N ALA A 74 -26.18 -2.11 0.18
CA ALA A 74 -25.97 -2.07 1.62
C ALA A 74 -26.56 -0.79 2.23
N ASP A 75 -27.15 -0.91 3.41
CA ASP A 75 -27.60 0.24 4.19
C ASP A 75 -26.41 0.96 4.86
N CYS A 76 -26.64 2.14 5.38
CA CYS A 76 -25.63 2.97 6.05
C CYS A 76 -24.87 2.22 7.16
N LYS A 77 -25.58 1.41 7.96
CA LYS A 77 -25.00 0.63 9.06
C LYS A 77 -24.08 -0.47 8.52
N SER A 78 -24.52 -1.18 7.50
CA SER A 78 -23.74 -2.26 6.86
C SER A 78 -22.48 -1.70 6.19
N ILE A 79 -22.57 -0.55 5.51
CA ILE A 79 -21.43 0.14 4.91
C ILE A 79 -20.39 0.48 6.00
N THR A 80 -20.83 1.06 7.11
CA THR A 80 -19.95 1.45 8.22
C THR A 80 -19.26 0.22 8.84
N LEU A 81 -19.99 -0.88 9.03
CA LEU A 81 -19.44 -2.11 9.59
C LEU A 81 -18.40 -2.76 8.67
N GLU A 82 -18.68 -2.89 7.38
CA GLU A 82 -17.73 -3.50 6.43
C GLU A 82 -16.46 -2.64 6.29
N LYS A 83 -16.60 -1.33 6.17
CA LYS A 83 -15.47 -0.41 6.18
C LYS A 83 -14.60 -0.61 7.40
N SER A 84 -15.19 -0.61 8.60
CA SER A 84 -14.41 -0.71 9.84
C SER A 84 -13.73 -2.06 10.03
N LYS A 85 -14.20 -3.14 9.42
CA LYS A 85 -13.50 -4.44 9.42
C LYS A 85 -12.21 -4.39 8.60
N ILE A 86 -12.26 -3.75 7.45
CA ILE A 86 -11.14 -3.71 6.50
C ILE A 86 -10.14 -2.63 6.88
N GLU A 87 -10.59 -1.48 7.31
CA GLU A 87 -9.76 -0.35 7.75
C GLU A 87 -8.91 -0.64 8.99
N LYS A 88 -9.16 -1.74 9.68
CA LYS A 88 -8.30 -2.12 10.81
C LYS A 88 -6.90 -2.41 10.31
N ASN A 89 -5.93 -1.72 10.88
CA ASN A 89 -4.51 -1.91 10.59
C ASN A 89 -4.09 -3.38 10.61
N LYS A 90 -4.69 -4.17 11.51
CA LYS A 90 -4.45 -5.62 11.63
C LYS A 90 -4.88 -6.39 10.37
N THR A 91 -6.01 -6.02 9.74
CA THR A 91 -6.51 -6.67 8.53
C THR A 91 -5.58 -6.37 7.35
N LEU A 92 -5.27 -5.11 7.11
CA LEU A 92 -4.37 -4.69 6.03
C LEU A 92 -2.95 -5.20 6.25
N HIS A 93 -2.46 -5.22 7.48
CA HIS A 93 -1.17 -5.81 7.83
C HIS A 93 -1.12 -7.30 7.43
N LYS A 94 -2.15 -8.06 7.77
CA LYS A 94 -2.26 -9.47 7.37
C LYS A 94 -2.25 -9.62 5.85
N VAL A 95 -2.99 -8.80 5.12
CA VAL A 95 -2.97 -8.78 3.65
C VAL A 95 -1.58 -8.49 3.11
N CYS A 96 -0.87 -7.52 3.68
CA CYS A 96 0.49 -7.16 3.30
C CYS A 96 1.47 -8.33 3.47
N ILE A 97 1.36 -9.08 4.55
CA ILE A 97 2.20 -10.27 4.80
C ILE A 97 1.81 -11.43 3.87
N ASP A 98 0.52 -11.77 3.83
CA ASP A 98 0.02 -12.93 3.06
C ASP A 98 0.25 -12.77 1.55
N SER A 99 0.20 -11.54 1.05
CA SER A 99 0.47 -11.22 -0.37
C SER A 99 1.96 -11.17 -0.71
N GLY A 100 2.85 -11.11 0.27
CA GLY A 100 4.29 -10.97 0.06
C GLY A 100 4.74 -9.55 -0.32
N ILE A 101 3.85 -8.57 -0.32
CA ILE A 101 4.16 -7.17 -0.67
C ILE A 101 5.30 -6.62 0.16
N ILE A 102 5.33 -6.94 1.45
CA ILE A 102 6.33 -6.38 2.38
C ILE A 102 7.77 -6.67 1.96
N GLY A 103 8.02 -7.79 1.28
CA GLY A 103 9.34 -8.15 0.77
C GLY A 103 9.85 -7.24 -0.35
N PHE A 104 9.00 -6.39 -0.90
CA PHE A 104 9.35 -5.45 -1.98
C PHE A 104 9.62 -4.03 -1.47
N ALA A 105 9.34 -3.72 -0.22
CA ALA A 105 9.73 -2.44 0.37
C ALA A 105 11.26 -2.28 0.36
N TYR A 106 11.73 -1.08 0.08
CA TYR A 106 13.16 -0.82 -0.04
C TYR A 106 13.55 0.53 0.57
N ASN A 107 14.83 0.62 0.93
CA ASN A 107 15.47 1.85 1.35
C ASN A 107 16.59 2.19 0.36
N GLU A 108 16.53 3.35 -0.28
CA GLU A 108 17.50 3.77 -1.29
C GLU A 108 18.94 3.82 -0.76
N LYS A 109 19.11 4.16 0.52
CA LYS A 109 20.44 4.24 1.15
C LYS A 109 21.11 2.89 1.35
N HIS A 110 20.32 1.81 1.40
CA HIS A 110 20.79 0.47 1.74
C HIS A 110 20.35 -0.59 0.74
N PHE A 111 20.00 -0.18 -0.47
CA PHE A 111 19.45 -1.10 -1.46
C PHE A 111 20.41 -2.25 -1.83
N ASN A 112 21.71 -1.99 -1.78
CA ASN A 112 22.76 -2.98 -2.08
C ASN A 112 23.28 -3.70 -0.81
N ASP A 113 22.94 -3.22 0.39
CA ASP A 113 23.47 -3.68 1.68
C ASP A 113 22.39 -4.41 2.51
N GLU A 114 21.46 -5.11 1.86
CA GLU A 114 20.30 -5.73 2.53
C GLU A 114 20.63 -6.49 3.82
N PRO A 115 21.72 -7.27 3.94
CA PRO A 115 22.06 -7.91 5.21
C PRO A 115 22.47 -6.96 6.33
N ASN A 116 22.90 -5.74 5.97
CA ASN A 116 23.50 -4.77 6.89
C ASN A 116 22.63 -3.54 7.14
N ILE A 117 21.36 -3.56 6.68
CA ILE A 117 20.43 -2.47 6.98
C ILE A 117 20.19 -2.41 8.49
N PRO A 118 20.45 -1.26 9.15
CA PRO A 118 20.13 -1.09 10.57
C PRO A 118 18.66 -1.39 10.85
N ASP A 119 18.36 -2.01 11.99
CA ASP A 119 17.00 -2.45 12.33
C ASP A 119 15.97 -1.30 12.31
N HIS A 120 16.36 -0.09 12.69
CA HIS A 120 15.50 1.09 12.66
C HIS A 120 15.22 1.62 11.25
N GLU A 121 15.95 1.14 10.24
CA GLU A 121 15.77 1.49 8.83
C GLU A 121 15.14 0.36 7.99
N LYS A 122 14.99 -0.83 8.59
CA LYS A 122 14.28 -1.93 7.94
C LYS A 122 12.79 -1.60 7.76
N PRO A 123 12.15 -2.13 6.71
CA PRO A 123 10.71 -2.02 6.57
C PRO A 123 10.00 -2.50 7.82
N LYS A 124 9.10 -1.70 8.36
CA LYS A 124 8.35 -2.07 9.56
C LYS A 124 7.40 -3.22 9.25
N THR A 125 7.51 -4.30 10.03
CA THR A 125 6.66 -5.48 9.91
C THR A 125 5.55 -5.54 10.96
N THR A 126 5.48 -4.55 11.86
CA THR A 126 4.56 -4.56 13.00
C THR A 126 3.56 -3.41 12.99
N GLY A 127 2.29 -3.73 13.13
CA GLY A 127 1.26 -2.85 13.66
C GLY A 127 0.57 -1.90 12.70
N HIS A 128 1.22 -1.41 11.68
CA HIS A 128 0.62 -0.51 10.71
C HIS A 128 0.90 -0.97 9.29
N ASP A 129 -0.15 -1.10 8.50
CA ASP A 129 0.03 -1.27 7.07
C ASP A 129 0.31 0.10 6.43
N LEU A 130 1.53 0.28 5.93
CA LEU A 130 1.87 1.41 5.09
C LEU A 130 1.75 1.07 3.60
N TYR A 131 1.96 -0.19 3.24
CA TYR A 131 2.25 -0.58 1.87
C TYR A 131 1.01 -0.88 1.04
N VAL A 132 -0.03 -1.53 1.58
CA VAL A 132 -1.28 -1.75 0.84
C VAL A 132 -1.93 -0.40 0.53
N GLU A 133 -2.02 0.48 1.50
CA GLU A 133 -2.59 1.83 1.31
C GLU A 133 -1.76 2.67 0.32
N SER A 134 -0.43 2.65 0.42
CA SER A 134 0.43 3.39 -0.51
C SER A 134 0.36 2.83 -1.94
N ILE A 135 0.19 1.52 -2.10
CA ILE A 135 -0.04 0.89 -3.42
C ILE A 135 -1.39 1.33 -4.00
N ILE A 136 -2.44 1.40 -3.19
CA ILE A 136 -3.75 1.89 -3.63
C ILE A 136 -3.63 3.32 -4.17
N ASP A 137 -2.89 4.18 -3.48
CA ASP A 137 -2.62 5.55 -3.96
C ASP A 137 -1.81 5.55 -5.26
N ALA A 138 -0.79 4.72 -5.37
CA ALA A 138 0.01 4.59 -6.59
C ALA A 138 -0.87 4.20 -7.80
N ILE A 139 -1.73 3.22 -7.62
CA ILE A 139 -2.65 2.77 -8.68
C ILE A 139 -3.66 3.85 -9.02
N TYR A 140 -4.19 4.55 -8.02
CA TYR A 140 -5.09 5.68 -8.23
C TYR A 140 -4.46 6.80 -9.06
N LYS A 141 -3.21 7.17 -8.74
CA LYS A 141 -2.48 8.21 -9.48
C LYS A 141 -2.12 7.80 -10.90
N ASP A 142 -1.78 6.53 -11.08
CA ASP A 142 -1.36 6.01 -12.38
C ASP A 142 -2.54 5.71 -13.32
N ARG A 143 -3.62 5.13 -12.80
CA ARG A 143 -4.71 4.58 -13.60
C ARG A 143 -6.09 5.19 -13.32
N GLY A 144 -6.20 6.08 -12.34
CA GLY A 144 -7.45 6.70 -11.95
C GLY A 144 -8.33 5.87 -11.01
N PHE A 145 -9.45 6.47 -10.58
CA PHE A 145 -10.29 5.92 -9.53
C PHE A 145 -10.95 4.58 -9.88
N GLU A 146 -11.53 4.47 -11.07
CA GLU A 146 -12.27 3.24 -11.46
C GLU A 146 -11.35 2.02 -11.53
N TYR A 147 -10.15 2.19 -12.08
CA TYR A 147 -9.17 1.11 -12.10
C TYR A 147 -8.71 0.76 -10.68
N ALA A 148 -8.37 1.75 -9.85
CA ALA A 148 -7.97 1.54 -8.47
C ALA A 148 -9.06 0.84 -7.66
N LYS A 149 -10.32 1.21 -7.84
CA LYS A 149 -11.47 0.57 -7.19
C LYS A 149 -11.57 -0.91 -7.57
N ASN A 150 -11.58 -1.21 -8.85
CA ASN A 150 -11.70 -2.59 -9.34
C ASN A 150 -10.52 -3.44 -8.86
N TRP A 151 -9.31 -2.93 -8.97
CA TRP A 151 -8.12 -3.61 -8.48
C TRP A 151 -8.18 -3.86 -6.97
N THR A 152 -8.51 -2.86 -6.19
CA THR A 152 -8.59 -2.96 -4.71
C THR A 152 -9.61 -3.99 -4.28
N VAL A 153 -10.80 -3.98 -4.86
CA VAL A 153 -11.86 -4.95 -4.54
C VAL A 153 -11.41 -6.38 -4.83
N GLU A 154 -10.86 -6.63 -6.01
CA GLU A 154 -10.39 -7.97 -6.39
C GLU A 154 -9.19 -8.42 -5.56
N PHE A 155 -8.27 -7.51 -5.25
CA PHE A 155 -7.12 -7.79 -4.40
C PHE A 155 -7.53 -8.17 -2.98
N LEU A 156 -8.42 -7.39 -2.36
CA LEU A 156 -8.91 -7.69 -1.01
C LEU A 156 -9.74 -8.97 -0.95
N LYS A 157 -10.52 -9.29 -1.97
CA LYS A 157 -11.21 -10.58 -2.09
C LYS A 157 -10.23 -11.75 -2.15
N LYS A 158 -9.19 -11.63 -2.96
CA LYS A 158 -8.17 -12.67 -3.12
C LYS A 158 -7.51 -13.06 -1.79
N TYR A 159 -7.33 -12.10 -0.88
CA TYR A 159 -6.72 -12.32 0.43
C TYR A 159 -7.76 -12.41 1.57
N ASN A 160 -9.01 -12.68 1.25
CA ASN A 160 -10.11 -12.89 2.20
C ASN A 160 -10.35 -11.70 3.15
N ALA A 161 -9.94 -10.49 2.76
CA ALA A 161 -10.21 -9.29 3.51
C ALA A 161 -11.59 -8.68 3.18
N LEU A 162 -12.11 -8.98 2.00
CA LEU A 162 -13.43 -8.59 1.53
C LEU A 162 -14.20 -9.84 1.10
N THR A 163 -15.44 -10.00 1.56
CA THR A 163 -16.28 -11.11 1.18
C THR A 163 -16.90 -10.89 -0.20
N ALA A 164 -16.96 -11.97 -1.00
CA ALA A 164 -17.43 -11.90 -2.39
C ALA A 164 -18.95 -11.67 -2.51
N ASP A 165 -19.70 -12.07 -1.49
CA ASP A 165 -21.16 -12.00 -1.46
C ASP A 165 -21.61 -11.34 -0.16
N ALA A 166 -22.12 -10.17 -0.29
CA ALA A 166 -22.91 -9.53 0.75
C ALA A 166 -24.39 -9.67 0.39
#